data_2f2087252af1d9bb14a33231f1143fba
#
_entry.id   2f2087252af1d9bb14a33231f1143fba
#
_cell.length_a   1.000
_cell.length_b   1.000
_cell.length_c   1.000
_cell.angle_alpha   90.00
_cell.angle_beta   90.00
_cell.angle_gamma   90.00
#
_symmetry.space_group_name_H-M   'P 1'
#
loop_
_entity.id
_entity.type
_entity.pdbx_description
1 polymer ?
#
loop_
_entity_poly.entity_id
_entity_poly.type
_entity_poly.pdbx_seq_one_letter_code
_entity_poly.pdbx_strand_id
1 'polypeptide(L)'
;INNSSQSRDVTFIADVRTAQIAGLEVIKDGSEADGSTANALRARVTDAFGNTLAGQTVSVLADNGATVTPTVITGPDGTVEISVTSQTAGISAVTASINSSSQSRDVTFIADIRTAQIADLVVIKDGSEADGSTANTRRARLTDAFGNALAGQTVSVTTDNGATTAPTVITEPDGTVEISVTSQTAGISAVTATINSSSQSRDVTFIADVRTAQIAELVVIKDGSEADGATANTLQVKVTDANGNALAGQTVSVLADNGATTAPTVITEPDGKVEISVTSQTAGVSAVTASINNSTLSQNVMFIADIRTAQIAELVVIKDGSEADGATANTLRARVTDAFGNALAGQTVSVLADNGATVASTMTTKPDGTVEISVTSQTAGISTVT
;
A
#
# COMPACT_ATOMS: atom_id res chain seq x y z
N ILE A 1 39.27 87.97 52.00
CA ILE A 1 39.91 89.11 52.65
C ILE A 1 40.06 88.74 54.12
N ASN A 2 41.23 88.73 54.69
CA ASN A 2 41.51 88.41 56.13
C ASN A 2 41.07 87.03 56.58
N ASN A 3 41.33 85.92 55.85
CA ASN A 3 40.99 84.51 56.16
C ASN A 3 39.47 84.29 56.34
N SER A 4 38.60 85.15 55.87
CA SER A 4 37.16 84.91 55.84
C SER A 4 36.79 84.42 54.47
N SER A 5 36.32 83.18 54.39
CA SER A 5 35.70 82.57 53.20
C SER A 5 34.20 82.38 53.44
N GLN A 6 33.42 82.68 52.42
CA GLN A 6 32.01 82.30 52.31
C GLN A 6 31.80 81.44 51.10
N SER A 7 31.06 80.34 51.25
CA SER A 7 30.64 79.47 50.12
C SER A 7 29.14 79.60 49.94
N ARG A 8 28.73 79.45 48.66
CA ARG A 8 27.34 79.33 48.25
C ARG A 8 27.29 78.22 47.18
N ASP A 9 26.30 77.35 47.27
CA ASP A 9 26.06 76.34 46.30
C ASP A 9 25.32 76.94 45.10
N VAL A 10 25.73 76.57 43.89
CA VAL A 10 25.04 76.85 42.66
C VAL A 10 24.76 75.55 41.94
N THR A 11 23.57 75.38 41.39
CA THR A 11 23.12 74.15 40.73
C THR A 11 23.06 74.42 39.23
N PHE A 12 23.69 73.51 38.50
CA PHE A 12 23.56 73.43 37.02
C PHE A 12 22.64 72.29 36.68
N ILE A 13 21.73 72.47 35.76
CA ILE A 13 20.79 71.43 35.21
C ILE A 13 21.20 71.03 33.81
N ALA A 14 20.93 69.72 33.47
CA ALA A 14 21.19 69.21 32.15
C ALA A 14 20.31 69.89 31.09
N ASP A 15 20.84 70.13 29.87
CA ASP A 15 20.13 70.80 28.79
C ASP A 15 19.23 69.86 27.97
N VAL A 16 17.93 69.87 28.29
CA VAL A 16 16.89 69.02 27.65
C VAL A 16 16.75 69.27 26.13
N ARG A 17 17.20 70.45 25.62
CA ARG A 17 17.10 70.79 24.20
C ARG A 17 18.08 70.00 23.32
N THR A 18 19.16 69.51 23.95
CA THR A 18 20.21 68.72 23.30
C THR A 18 20.08 67.22 23.65
N ALA A 19 18.89 66.80 24.12
CA ALA A 19 18.62 65.41 24.48
C ALA A 19 18.88 64.46 23.33
N GLN A 20 19.63 63.40 23.60
CA GLN A 20 20.00 62.39 22.65
C GLN A 20 19.94 60.96 23.29
N ILE A 21 19.73 59.91 22.45
CA ILE A 21 19.90 58.52 22.86
C ILE A 21 21.40 58.22 22.96
N ALA A 22 21.93 58.23 24.18
CA ALA A 22 23.36 57.98 24.41
C ALA A 22 23.70 56.49 24.36
N GLY A 23 22.71 55.61 24.57
CA GLY A 23 22.86 54.14 24.48
C GLY A 23 21.51 53.45 24.42
N LEU A 24 21.47 52.37 23.66
CA LEU A 24 20.40 51.42 23.63
C LEU A 24 21.03 50.03 23.79
N GLU A 25 20.72 49.31 24.85
CA GLU A 25 21.32 48.05 25.26
C GLU A 25 20.25 46.96 25.35
N VAL A 26 20.53 45.75 24.87
CA VAL A 26 19.66 44.58 25.07
C VAL A 26 19.94 43.97 26.42
N ILE A 27 18.92 43.91 27.28
CA ILE A 27 18.99 43.37 28.65
C ILE A 27 18.56 41.90 28.67
N LYS A 28 17.54 41.57 27.89
CA LYS A 28 17.02 40.20 27.74
C LYS A 28 16.69 39.96 26.27
N ASP A 29 17.13 38.81 25.77
CA ASP A 29 16.88 38.36 24.37
C ASP A 29 16.43 36.89 24.36
N GLY A 30 15.92 36.42 23.22
CA GLY A 30 15.52 35.04 23.00
C GLY A 30 14.22 34.65 23.71
N SER A 31 13.31 35.62 23.95
CA SER A 31 11.98 35.32 24.50
C SER A 31 11.10 34.54 23.49
N GLU A 32 10.19 33.74 24.02
CA GLU A 32 9.21 33.00 23.20
C GLU A 32 8.25 33.96 22.49
N ALA A 33 7.92 33.65 21.26
CA ALA A 33 6.98 34.40 20.43
C ALA A 33 5.52 34.03 20.81
N ASP A 34 5.19 34.15 22.08
CA ASP A 34 3.88 33.82 22.65
C ASP A 34 2.94 35.03 22.84
N GLY A 35 3.41 36.24 22.42
CA GLY A 35 2.70 37.50 22.54
C GLY A 35 2.72 38.08 23.95
N SER A 36 3.29 37.40 24.95
CA SER A 36 3.30 37.81 26.36
C SER A 36 4.69 37.86 27.01
N THR A 37 5.55 36.94 26.63
CA THR A 37 6.93 36.90 27.14
C THR A 37 7.78 37.95 26.46
N ALA A 38 8.31 38.91 27.22
CA ALA A 38 9.00 40.06 26.67
C ALA A 38 10.51 39.87 26.60
N ASN A 39 11.12 40.35 25.52
CA ASN A 39 12.49 40.82 25.46
C ASN A 39 12.58 42.20 26.10
N ALA A 40 13.73 42.60 26.57
CA ALA A 40 13.92 43.89 27.27
C ALA A 40 15.17 44.62 26.76
N LEU A 41 15.00 45.92 26.51
CA LEU A 41 16.10 46.83 26.19
C LEU A 41 16.12 47.96 27.23
N ARG A 42 17.28 48.61 27.39
CA ARG A 42 17.45 49.80 28.19
C ARG A 42 17.97 50.95 27.32
N ALA A 43 17.21 52.03 27.26
CA ALA A 43 17.65 53.27 26.63
C ALA A 43 18.21 54.20 27.71
N ARG A 44 19.31 54.91 27.37
CA ARG A 44 19.91 55.97 28.18
C ARG A 44 19.86 57.29 27.43
N VAL A 45 19.31 58.29 28.06
CA VAL A 45 19.19 59.64 27.49
C VAL A 45 20.11 60.60 28.23
N THR A 46 20.91 61.38 27.46
CA THR A 46 21.78 62.42 27.99
C THR A 46 21.62 63.70 27.17
N ASP A 47 22.13 64.84 27.72
CA ASP A 47 22.40 66.01 26.89
C ASP A 47 23.67 65.84 26.08
N ALA A 48 24.05 66.86 25.27
CA ALA A 48 25.23 66.83 24.43
C ALA A 48 26.56 66.70 25.22
N PHE A 49 26.56 66.97 26.53
CA PHE A 49 27.72 66.88 27.42
C PHE A 49 27.77 65.58 28.23
N GLY A 50 26.80 64.71 28.04
CA GLY A 50 26.72 63.42 28.73
C GLY A 50 26.00 63.44 30.11
N ASN A 51 25.40 64.57 30.47
CA ASN A 51 24.57 64.61 31.69
C ASN A 51 23.27 63.90 31.50
N THR A 52 22.89 63.01 32.45
CA THR A 52 21.66 62.22 32.38
C THR A 52 20.40 63.06 32.42
N LEU A 53 19.40 62.73 31.61
CA LEU A 53 18.15 63.46 31.49
C LEU A 53 16.97 62.63 31.99
N ALA A 54 16.43 62.97 33.14
CA ALA A 54 15.21 62.40 33.71
C ALA A 54 13.94 63.00 33.06
N GLY A 55 12.84 62.25 33.09
CA GLY A 55 11.53 62.72 32.64
C GLY A 55 11.40 62.97 31.13
N GLN A 56 12.33 62.49 30.33
CA GLN A 56 12.29 62.67 28.88
C GLN A 56 11.41 61.58 28.23
N THR A 57 10.57 62.03 27.28
CA THR A 57 9.76 61.10 26.47
C THR A 57 10.59 60.54 25.32
N VAL A 58 10.80 59.25 25.30
CA VAL A 58 11.46 58.49 24.22
C VAL A 58 10.40 57.84 23.37
N SER A 59 10.42 58.04 22.06
CA SER A 59 9.58 57.30 21.11
C SER A 59 10.22 55.97 20.78
N VAL A 60 9.42 54.88 20.76
CA VAL A 60 9.88 53.52 20.50
C VAL A 60 9.06 52.90 19.39
N LEU A 61 9.76 52.28 18.43
CA LEU A 61 9.19 51.50 17.34
C LEU A 61 9.84 50.12 17.30
N ALA A 62 9.07 49.11 16.88
CA ALA A 62 9.56 47.79 16.60
C ALA A 62 9.00 47.34 15.23
N ASP A 63 9.75 46.51 14.51
CA ASP A 63 9.32 45.88 13.27
C ASP A 63 8.94 44.40 13.45
N ASN A 64 8.78 43.68 12.32
CA ASN A 64 8.48 42.25 12.24
C ASN A 64 7.29 41.83 13.15
N GLY A 65 6.27 42.68 13.28
CA GLY A 65 5.08 42.40 14.07
C GLY A 65 5.29 42.44 15.61
N ALA A 66 6.47 42.83 16.06
CA ALA A 66 6.69 43.01 17.51
C ALA A 66 5.94 44.23 18.06
N THR A 67 5.49 44.11 19.28
CA THR A 67 4.69 45.12 20.00
C THR A 67 5.52 45.75 21.09
N VAL A 68 5.50 47.10 21.14
CA VAL A 68 6.14 47.93 22.16
C VAL A 68 5.17 49.00 22.63
N THR A 69 5.43 49.56 23.82
CA THR A 69 4.80 50.81 24.23
C THR A 69 5.40 51.95 23.39
N PRO A 70 4.58 52.72 22.61
CA PRO A 70 5.09 53.67 21.61
C PRO A 70 5.92 54.82 22.20
N THR A 71 5.70 55.15 23.48
CA THR A 71 6.45 56.17 24.23
C THR A 71 6.73 55.70 25.64
N VAL A 72 7.95 55.92 26.12
CA VAL A 72 8.39 55.64 27.48
C VAL A 72 9.07 56.87 28.06
N ILE A 73 9.11 56.98 29.39
CA ILE A 73 9.66 58.16 30.09
C ILE A 73 10.88 57.74 30.92
N THR A 74 12.00 58.48 30.78
CA THR A 74 13.24 58.23 31.51
C THR A 74 13.11 58.47 33.00
N GLY A 75 13.63 57.54 33.79
CA GLY A 75 13.73 57.62 35.26
C GLY A 75 14.77 58.70 35.72
N PRO A 76 14.94 58.84 37.06
CA PRO A 76 15.86 59.86 37.64
C PRO A 76 17.32 59.70 37.19
N ASP A 77 17.72 58.51 36.80
CA ASP A 77 19.07 58.17 36.31
C ASP A 77 19.25 58.38 34.80
N GLY A 78 18.21 58.89 34.12
CA GLY A 78 18.18 59.11 32.69
C GLY A 78 18.03 57.82 31.89
N THR A 79 17.66 56.70 32.50
CA THR A 79 17.40 55.41 31.81
C THR A 79 15.94 55.06 31.77
N VAL A 80 15.55 54.21 30.82
CA VAL A 80 14.22 53.62 30.73
C VAL A 80 14.31 52.24 30.15
N GLU A 81 13.52 51.32 30.71
CA GLU A 81 13.36 49.94 30.17
C GLU A 81 12.24 49.91 29.13
N ILE A 82 12.51 49.18 28.06
CA ILE A 82 11.62 48.99 26.92
C ILE A 82 11.31 47.50 26.87
N SER A 83 10.04 47.13 27.09
CA SER A 83 9.56 45.75 26.91
C SER A 83 9.03 45.55 25.50
N VAL A 84 9.45 44.46 24.89
CA VAL A 84 9.06 44.08 23.49
C VAL A 84 8.48 42.68 23.53
N THR A 85 7.29 42.48 22.99
CA THR A 85 6.65 41.18 22.82
C THR A 85 6.35 40.88 21.34
N SER A 86 6.25 39.63 20.94
CA SER A 86 5.90 39.25 19.59
C SER A 86 5.14 37.93 19.55
N GLN A 87 4.26 37.75 18.58
CA GLN A 87 3.69 36.45 18.17
C GLN A 87 4.42 35.86 16.96
N THR A 88 5.37 36.62 16.38
CA THR A 88 6.18 36.20 15.23
C THR A 88 7.60 35.91 15.68
N ALA A 89 8.07 34.69 15.46
CA ALA A 89 9.46 34.31 15.70
C ALA A 89 10.37 34.95 14.66
N GLY A 90 11.58 35.26 15.06
CA GLY A 90 12.58 35.90 14.21
C GLY A 90 13.18 37.15 14.87
N ILE A 91 13.91 37.91 14.08
CA ILE A 91 14.60 39.15 14.53
C ILE A 91 13.66 40.32 14.34
N SER A 92 13.56 41.15 15.39
CA SER A 92 12.84 42.43 15.38
C SER A 92 13.82 43.55 15.75
N ALA A 93 13.91 44.57 14.88
CA ALA A 93 14.68 45.79 15.18
C ALA A 93 13.84 46.71 16.04
N VAL A 94 14.37 47.05 17.21
CA VAL A 94 13.76 48.00 18.14
C VAL A 94 14.51 49.31 18.08
N THR A 95 13.82 50.41 17.74
CA THR A 95 14.38 51.74 17.58
C THR A 95 13.84 52.67 18.66
N ALA A 96 14.76 53.27 19.43
CA ALA A 96 14.45 54.34 20.37
C ALA A 96 14.90 55.68 19.81
N SER A 97 14.05 56.70 19.90
CA SER A 97 14.33 58.00 19.36
C SER A 97 13.86 59.15 20.26
N ILE A 98 14.65 60.26 20.28
CA ILE A 98 14.31 61.51 20.94
C ILE A 98 14.89 62.64 20.07
N ASN A 99 14.12 63.72 19.82
CA ASN A 99 14.51 64.79 18.91
C ASN A 99 14.99 64.24 17.55
N SER A 100 16.21 64.52 17.14
CA SER A 100 16.85 63.99 15.91
C SER A 100 17.81 62.83 16.15
N SER A 101 17.90 62.35 17.41
CA SER A 101 18.77 61.22 17.78
C SER A 101 17.98 59.93 17.84
N SER A 102 18.53 58.87 17.24
CA SER A 102 17.94 57.51 17.32
C SER A 102 19.03 56.45 17.39
N GLN A 103 18.70 55.31 18.05
CA GLN A 103 19.49 54.08 18.02
C GLN A 103 18.55 52.87 17.85
N SER A 104 19.06 51.87 17.14
CA SER A 104 18.34 50.64 16.93
C SER A 104 19.15 49.44 17.43
N ARG A 105 18.47 48.40 17.95
CA ARG A 105 19.03 47.11 18.35
C ARG A 105 18.06 46.00 17.96
N ASP A 106 18.63 44.92 17.52
CA ASP A 106 17.88 43.68 17.21
C ASP A 106 17.63 42.90 18.49
N VAL A 107 16.43 42.34 18.60
CA VAL A 107 16.06 41.32 19.56
C VAL A 107 15.48 40.13 18.79
N THR A 108 15.72 38.92 19.31
CA THR A 108 15.28 37.67 18.69
C THR A 108 14.11 37.07 19.47
N PHE A 109 13.07 36.66 18.77
CA PHE A 109 11.99 35.86 19.32
C PHE A 109 12.08 34.44 18.76
N ILE A 110 11.91 33.43 19.62
CA ILE A 110 11.92 32.00 19.26
C ILE A 110 10.50 31.45 19.29
N ALA A 111 10.24 30.45 18.43
CA ALA A 111 8.94 29.75 18.43
C ALA A 111 8.71 29.02 19.76
N ASP A 112 7.46 29.01 20.25
CA ASP A 112 7.09 28.37 21.54
C ASP A 112 6.88 26.86 21.35
N ILE A 113 7.88 26.07 21.76
CA ILE A 113 7.83 24.60 21.66
C ILE A 113 6.75 23.94 22.54
N ARG A 114 6.24 24.64 23.56
CA ARG A 114 5.20 24.10 24.44
C ARG A 114 3.86 23.98 23.75
N THR A 115 3.63 24.81 22.73
CA THR A 115 2.43 24.82 21.91
C THR A 115 2.61 24.10 20.57
N ALA A 116 3.69 23.31 20.43
CA ALA A 116 4.01 22.58 19.20
C ALA A 116 2.85 21.71 18.72
N GLN A 117 2.53 21.84 17.45
CA GLN A 117 1.47 21.09 16.76
C GLN A 117 1.89 20.68 15.37
N ILE A 118 1.28 19.58 14.88
CA ILE A 118 1.36 19.21 13.47
C ILE A 118 0.39 20.13 12.71
N ALA A 119 0.92 21.13 12.02
CA ALA A 119 0.13 22.08 11.25
C ALA A 119 -0.39 21.44 9.95
N ASP A 120 0.42 20.55 9.33
CA ASP A 120 0.08 19.89 8.08
C ASP A 120 0.80 18.55 7.93
N LEU A 121 0.15 17.61 7.21
CA LEU A 121 0.72 16.31 6.80
C LEU A 121 0.30 16.04 5.35
N VAL A 122 1.17 16.35 4.40
CA VAL A 122 0.88 16.29 2.97
C VAL A 122 1.51 15.11 2.27
N VAL A 123 0.88 14.67 1.18
CA VAL A 123 1.41 13.66 0.26
C VAL A 123 2.49 14.28 -0.62
N ILE A 124 3.65 13.65 -0.67
CA ILE A 124 4.72 13.95 -1.64
C ILE A 124 4.78 12.88 -2.72
N LYS A 125 4.70 11.60 -2.31
CA LYS A 125 4.67 10.46 -3.21
C LYS A 125 3.72 9.41 -2.66
N ASP A 126 2.91 8.81 -3.56
CA ASP A 126 1.97 7.74 -3.25
C ASP A 126 1.95 6.69 -4.36
N GLY A 127 1.35 5.52 -4.13
CA GLY A 127 1.24 4.44 -5.10
C GLY A 127 2.55 3.69 -5.35
N SER A 128 3.44 3.62 -4.37
CA SER A 128 4.67 2.82 -4.46
C SER A 128 4.37 1.33 -4.43
N GLU A 129 5.24 0.54 -5.07
CA GLU A 129 5.13 -0.92 -5.06
C GLU A 129 5.35 -1.47 -3.65
N ALA A 130 4.57 -2.50 -3.29
CA ALA A 130 4.68 -3.22 -2.02
C ALA A 130 5.84 -4.22 -2.05
N ASP A 131 7.06 -3.74 -2.36
CA ASP A 131 8.29 -4.52 -2.48
C ASP A 131 9.15 -4.49 -1.20
N GLY A 132 8.72 -3.74 -0.18
CA GLY A 132 9.44 -3.55 1.08
C GLY A 132 10.57 -2.52 1.01
N SER A 133 10.86 -1.96 -0.17
CA SER A 133 11.98 -1.03 -0.40
C SER A 133 11.57 0.29 -1.03
N THR A 134 10.60 0.28 -1.93
CA THR A 134 10.11 1.48 -2.60
C THR A 134 9.18 2.27 -1.68
N ALA A 135 9.62 3.48 -1.29
CA ALA A 135 8.89 4.28 -0.31
C ALA A 135 7.81 5.16 -0.94
N ASN A 136 6.68 5.27 -0.25
CA ASN A 136 5.79 6.43 -0.26
C ASN A 136 6.36 7.51 0.65
N THR A 137 6.08 8.78 0.40
CA THR A 137 6.63 9.90 1.17
C THR A 137 5.53 10.87 1.58
N ARG A 138 5.53 11.21 2.88
CA ARG A 138 4.73 12.28 3.48
C ARG A 138 5.66 13.40 3.94
N ARG A 139 5.17 14.65 3.96
CA ARG A 139 5.86 15.75 4.60
C ARG A 139 4.98 16.33 5.70
N ALA A 140 5.50 16.31 6.93
CA ALA A 140 4.90 16.99 8.06
C ALA A 140 5.47 18.40 8.20
N ARG A 141 4.65 19.35 8.65
CA ARG A 141 5.06 20.69 9.05
C ARG A 141 4.63 20.95 10.48
N LEU A 142 5.59 21.32 11.31
CA LEU A 142 5.39 21.68 12.71
C LEU A 142 5.42 23.17 12.89
N THR A 143 4.48 23.67 13.67
CA THR A 143 4.44 25.07 14.11
C THR A 143 4.04 25.16 15.58
N ASP A 144 4.30 26.33 16.17
CA ASP A 144 3.65 26.71 17.42
C ASP A 144 2.19 27.16 17.18
N ALA A 145 1.50 27.61 18.23
CA ALA A 145 0.12 28.07 18.15
C ALA A 145 -0.08 29.30 17.26
N PHE A 146 0.96 30.07 16.97
CA PHE A 146 0.93 31.26 16.13
C PHE A 146 1.41 31.02 14.70
N GLY A 147 1.79 29.78 14.38
CA GLY A 147 2.23 29.39 13.04
C GLY A 147 3.73 29.54 12.79
N ASN A 148 4.52 29.85 13.82
CA ASN A 148 5.98 29.90 13.70
C ASN A 148 6.55 28.49 13.52
N ALA A 149 7.46 28.33 12.57
CA ALA A 149 8.10 27.05 12.28
C ALA A 149 8.93 26.53 13.46
N LEU A 150 8.82 25.25 13.76
CA LEU A 150 9.54 24.61 14.86
C LEU A 150 10.62 23.66 14.32
N ALA A 151 11.87 24.12 14.37
CA ALA A 151 13.05 23.35 14.00
C ALA A 151 13.50 22.40 15.11
N GLY A 152 14.17 21.31 14.75
CA GLY A 152 14.83 20.39 15.67
C GLY A 152 13.88 19.63 16.61
N GLN A 153 12.57 19.58 16.31
CA GLN A 153 11.59 18.87 17.12
C GLN A 153 11.47 17.40 16.70
N THR A 154 11.39 16.53 17.68
CA THR A 154 11.17 15.10 17.46
C THR A 154 9.69 14.81 17.30
N VAL A 155 9.32 14.29 16.13
CA VAL A 155 7.96 13.83 15.80
C VAL A 155 7.92 12.31 15.90
N SER A 156 6.96 11.76 16.62
CA SER A 156 6.68 10.32 16.62
C SER A 156 5.83 9.96 15.43
N VAL A 157 6.19 8.85 14.74
CA VAL A 157 5.48 8.36 13.57
C VAL A 157 5.07 6.92 13.78
N THR A 158 3.82 6.61 13.46
CA THR A 158 3.27 5.25 13.45
C THR A 158 2.58 4.94 12.14
N THR A 159 2.57 3.68 11.77
CA THR A 159 1.90 3.15 10.58
C THR A 159 1.09 1.91 10.96
N ASP A 160 0.13 1.53 10.13
CA ASP A 160 -0.65 0.31 10.25
C ASP A 160 -0.48 -0.61 9.01
N ASN A 161 -1.31 -1.64 8.90
CA ASN A 161 -1.39 -2.59 7.77
C ASN A 161 -0.02 -3.13 7.31
N GLY A 162 0.91 -3.37 8.23
CA GLY A 162 2.24 -3.92 7.92
C GLY A 162 3.22 -2.93 7.25
N ALA A 163 2.83 -1.67 7.08
CA ALA A 163 3.77 -0.64 6.63
C ALA A 163 4.79 -0.29 7.72
N THR A 164 5.97 0.10 7.30
CA THR A 164 7.11 0.41 8.19
C THR A 164 7.68 1.79 7.90
N THR A 165 8.12 2.47 8.94
CA THR A 165 8.74 3.79 8.90
C THR A 165 9.73 3.95 10.05
N ALA A 166 10.56 4.99 10.03
CA ALA A 166 11.31 5.41 11.20
C ALA A 166 10.31 5.83 12.31
N PRO A 167 10.43 5.32 13.56
CA PRO A 167 9.47 5.62 14.63
C PRO A 167 9.51 7.07 15.08
N THR A 168 10.62 7.77 14.79
CA THR A 168 10.79 9.20 15.06
C THR A 168 11.55 9.87 13.93
N VAL A 169 11.20 11.13 13.66
CA VAL A 169 11.89 12.01 12.71
C VAL A 169 12.09 13.40 13.34
N ILE A 170 13.06 14.16 12.85
CA ILE A 170 13.42 15.46 13.41
C ILE A 170 13.19 16.55 12.36
N THR A 171 12.52 17.65 12.75
CA THR A 171 12.21 18.75 11.84
C THR A 171 13.43 19.56 11.44
N GLU A 172 13.47 19.94 10.17
CA GLU A 172 14.44 20.86 9.55
C GLU A 172 14.23 22.32 10.03
N PRO A 173 15.15 23.26 9.71
CA PRO A 173 15.04 24.65 10.13
C PRO A 173 13.73 25.36 9.72
N ASP A 174 13.07 24.93 8.67
CA ASP A 174 11.80 25.47 8.19
C ASP A 174 10.57 24.84 8.90
N GLY A 175 10.81 23.98 9.88
CA GLY A 175 9.77 23.23 10.61
C GLY A 175 9.20 22.04 9.84
N THR A 176 9.73 21.69 8.68
CA THR A 176 9.26 20.53 7.91
C THR A 176 10.09 19.29 8.16
N VAL A 177 9.53 18.11 7.88
CA VAL A 177 10.25 16.84 7.87
C VAL A 177 9.59 15.86 6.91
N GLU A 178 10.39 15.10 6.18
CA GLU A 178 9.91 14.03 5.31
C GLU A 178 9.84 12.71 6.08
N ILE A 179 8.73 11.99 5.84
CA ILE A 179 8.44 10.68 6.41
C ILE A 179 8.37 9.68 5.26
N SER A 180 9.34 8.77 5.21
CA SER A 180 9.38 7.68 4.25
C SER A 180 8.72 6.44 4.84
N VAL A 181 7.82 5.81 4.07
CA VAL A 181 7.03 4.64 4.47
C VAL A 181 7.18 3.57 3.40
N THR A 182 7.51 2.34 3.79
CA THR A 182 7.59 1.16 2.91
C THR A 182 6.63 0.07 3.38
N SER A 183 6.26 -0.85 2.50
CA SER A 183 5.42 -2.00 2.84
C SER A 183 5.71 -3.20 1.94
N GLN A 184 5.53 -4.41 2.45
CA GLN A 184 5.42 -5.64 1.65
C GLN A 184 3.97 -6.05 1.39
N THR A 185 3.02 -5.33 2.02
CA THR A 185 1.60 -5.57 1.86
C THR A 185 0.98 -4.48 1.00
N ALA A 186 0.35 -4.87 -0.10
CA ALA A 186 -0.44 -3.96 -0.93
C ALA A 186 -1.73 -3.55 -0.21
N GLY A 187 -2.15 -2.32 -0.45
CA GLY A 187 -3.34 -1.76 0.17
C GLY A 187 -3.10 -0.38 0.77
N ILE A 188 -4.03 0.07 1.58
CA ILE A 188 -3.99 1.38 2.23
C ILE A 188 -3.39 1.22 3.64
N SER A 189 -2.44 2.09 3.98
CA SER A 189 -1.86 2.20 5.32
C SER A 189 -2.00 3.62 5.82
N ALA A 190 -2.47 3.80 7.05
CA ALA A 190 -2.50 5.10 7.70
C ALA A 190 -1.12 5.45 8.26
N VAL A 191 -0.64 6.67 7.96
CA VAL A 191 0.57 7.25 8.52
C VAL A 191 0.17 8.33 9.50
N THR A 192 0.52 8.17 10.77
CA THR A 192 0.17 9.11 11.84
C THR A 192 1.43 9.75 12.40
N ALA A 193 1.49 11.09 12.31
CA ALA A 193 2.52 11.90 12.94
C ALA A 193 1.96 12.51 14.23
N THR A 194 2.76 12.52 15.32
CA THR A 194 2.32 12.98 16.64
C THR A 194 3.43 13.77 17.33
N ILE A 195 3.05 14.90 17.91
CA ILE A 195 3.88 15.68 18.84
C ILE A 195 3.01 16.23 19.97
N ASN A 196 3.46 16.12 21.22
CA ASN A 196 2.68 16.51 22.41
C ASN A 196 1.27 15.86 22.37
N SER A 197 0.21 16.67 22.37
CA SER A 197 -1.18 16.23 22.21
C SER A 197 -1.72 16.40 20.78
N SER A 198 -0.90 16.91 19.84
CA SER A 198 -1.29 17.11 18.44
C SER A 198 -0.97 15.86 17.62
N SER A 199 -1.92 15.42 16.81
CA SER A 199 -1.79 14.28 15.93
C SER A 199 -2.49 14.53 14.60
N GLN A 200 -1.86 14.14 13.50
CA GLN A 200 -2.49 14.07 12.18
C GLN A 200 -2.20 12.73 11.52
N SER A 201 -3.20 12.20 10.82
CA SER A 201 -3.11 10.95 10.06
C SER A 201 -3.47 11.18 8.59
N ARG A 202 -2.76 10.48 7.69
CA ARG A 202 -3.04 10.44 6.25
C ARG A 202 -2.70 9.07 5.70
N ASP A 203 -3.54 8.63 4.76
CA ASP A 203 -3.38 7.33 4.12
C ASP A 203 -2.31 7.38 3.03
N VAL A 204 -1.54 6.30 2.91
CA VAL A 204 -0.68 5.96 1.77
C VAL A 204 -1.20 4.68 1.13
N THR A 205 -1.08 4.56 -0.20
CA THR A 205 -1.45 3.37 -0.95
C THR A 205 -0.21 2.65 -1.46
N PHE A 206 -0.14 1.35 -1.21
CA PHE A 206 0.85 0.46 -1.81
C PHE A 206 0.17 -0.44 -2.84
N ILE A 207 0.80 -0.60 -4.00
CA ILE A 207 0.31 -1.47 -5.08
C ILE A 207 1.14 -2.75 -5.15
N ALA A 208 0.54 -3.86 -5.57
CA ALA A 208 1.25 -5.12 -5.80
C ALA A 208 2.25 -4.97 -6.95
N ASP A 209 3.43 -5.60 -6.85
CA ASP A 209 4.49 -5.53 -7.87
C ASP A 209 4.24 -6.50 -9.01
N VAL A 210 3.69 -5.99 -10.12
CA VAL A 210 3.39 -6.80 -11.33
C VAL A 210 4.62 -7.43 -11.97
N ARG A 211 5.83 -6.94 -11.72
CA ARG A 211 7.08 -7.48 -12.29
C ARG A 211 7.45 -8.83 -11.70
N THR A 212 6.98 -9.10 -10.49
CA THR A 212 7.22 -10.35 -9.77
C THR A 212 6.02 -11.30 -9.81
N ALA A 213 5.09 -11.08 -10.76
CA ALA A 213 3.89 -11.88 -10.91
C ALA A 213 4.20 -13.38 -11.06
N GLN A 214 3.55 -14.21 -10.27
CA GLN A 214 3.69 -15.66 -10.25
C GLN A 214 2.35 -16.37 -10.06
N ILE A 215 2.26 -17.61 -10.53
CA ILE A 215 1.14 -18.49 -10.20
C ILE A 215 1.33 -18.97 -8.76
N ALA A 216 0.55 -18.43 -7.83
CA ALA A 216 0.60 -18.83 -6.43
C ALA A 216 -0.14 -20.14 -6.16
N GLU A 217 -1.24 -20.38 -6.93
CA GLU A 217 -2.10 -21.55 -6.73
C GLU A 217 -2.81 -21.91 -8.03
N LEU A 218 -2.97 -23.22 -8.28
CA LEU A 218 -3.84 -23.78 -9.32
C LEU A 218 -4.58 -24.96 -8.69
N VAL A 219 -5.90 -24.84 -8.54
CA VAL A 219 -6.76 -25.86 -7.88
C VAL A 219 -7.86 -26.32 -8.80
N VAL A 220 -8.19 -27.61 -8.72
CA VAL A 220 -9.34 -28.20 -9.42
C VAL A 220 -10.61 -27.92 -8.58
N ILE A 221 -11.59 -27.28 -9.19
CA ILE A 221 -12.89 -26.95 -8.59
C ILE A 221 -13.93 -28.01 -8.95
N LYS A 222 -13.95 -28.46 -10.22
CA LYS A 222 -14.83 -29.52 -10.71
C LYS A 222 -14.02 -30.48 -11.57
N ASP A 223 -14.22 -31.79 -11.33
CA ASP A 223 -13.56 -32.88 -12.02
C ASP A 223 -14.56 -33.97 -12.45
N GLY A 224 -14.15 -34.87 -13.30
CA GLY A 224 -14.94 -36.01 -13.76
C GLY A 224 -16.09 -35.66 -14.73
N SER A 225 -15.94 -34.58 -15.49
CA SER A 225 -16.90 -34.22 -16.53
C SER A 225 -16.89 -35.23 -17.68
N GLU A 226 -18.04 -35.40 -18.37
CA GLU A 226 -18.17 -36.25 -19.52
C GLU A 226 -17.34 -35.73 -20.72
N ALA A 227 -16.73 -36.64 -21.45
CA ALA A 227 -15.96 -36.35 -22.66
C ALA A 227 -16.87 -36.10 -23.84
N ASP A 228 -17.82 -35.17 -23.69
CA ASP A 228 -18.84 -34.82 -24.72
C ASP A 228 -18.46 -33.58 -25.56
N GLY A 229 -17.30 -32.97 -25.26
CA GLY A 229 -16.81 -31.74 -25.90
C GLY A 229 -17.49 -30.45 -25.41
N ALA A 230 -18.47 -30.55 -24.49
CA ALA A 230 -19.28 -29.42 -24.04
C ALA A 230 -19.24 -29.26 -22.48
N THR A 231 -19.30 -30.39 -21.77
CA THR A 231 -19.30 -30.38 -20.30
C THR A 231 -17.88 -30.13 -19.78
N ALA A 232 -17.69 -28.99 -19.06
CA ALA A 232 -16.36 -28.59 -18.61
C ALA A 232 -16.00 -29.13 -17.26
N ASN A 233 -14.74 -29.51 -17.08
CA ASN A 233 -14.01 -29.44 -15.81
C ASN A 233 -13.60 -28.00 -15.55
N THR A 234 -13.49 -27.58 -14.28
CA THR A 234 -13.12 -26.23 -13.91
C THR A 234 -11.93 -26.24 -12.94
N LEU A 235 -10.99 -25.31 -13.17
CA LEU A 235 -9.89 -25.03 -12.28
C LEU A 235 -9.94 -23.55 -11.90
N GLN A 236 -9.33 -23.18 -10.79
CA GLN A 236 -9.10 -21.79 -10.38
C GLN A 236 -7.61 -21.56 -10.25
N VAL A 237 -7.11 -20.53 -10.92
CA VAL A 237 -5.74 -20.03 -10.76
C VAL A 237 -5.75 -18.76 -9.90
N LYS A 238 -4.72 -18.62 -9.05
CA LYS A 238 -4.45 -17.40 -8.27
C LYS A 238 -3.08 -16.87 -8.63
N VAL A 239 -3.01 -15.59 -8.96
CA VAL A 239 -1.77 -14.86 -9.28
C VAL A 239 -1.46 -13.86 -8.20
N THR A 240 -0.22 -13.87 -7.71
CA THR A 240 0.28 -12.91 -6.71
C THR A 240 1.64 -12.37 -7.15
N ASP A 241 2.08 -11.29 -6.50
CA ASP A 241 3.49 -10.89 -6.52
C ASP A 241 4.35 -11.79 -5.63
N ALA A 242 5.65 -11.49 -5.52
CA ALA A 242 6.59 -12.25 -4.69
C ALA A 242 6.28 -12.17 -3.18
N ASN A 243 5.57 -11.14 -2.73
CA ASN A 243 5.16 -10.94 -1.34
C ASN A 243 3.77 -11.53 -1.03
N GLY A 244 3.10 -12.12 -2.02
CA GLY A 244 1.79 -12.75 -1.86
C GLY A 244 0.60 -11.80 -2.07
N ASN A 245 0.84 -10.57 -2.51
CA ASN A 245 -0.24 -9.63 -2.83
C ASN A 245 -0.95 -10.06 -4.11
N ALA A 246 -2.28 -10.06 -4.09
CA ALA A 246 -3.10 -10.43 -5.24
C ALA A 246 -2.87 -9.47 -6.43
N LEU A 247 -2.76 -10.03 -7.64
CA LEU A 247 -2.54 -9.28 -8.86
C LEU A 247 -3.76 -9.37 -9.78
N ALA A 248 -4.49 -8.25 -9.89
CA ALA A 248 -5.60 -8.08 -10.82
C ALA A 248 -5.12 -7.79 -12.24
N GLY A 249 -5.95 -8.15 -13.25
CA GLY A 249 -5.72 -7.79 -14.65
C GLY A 249 -4.53 -8.48 -15.29
N GLN A 250 -3.98 -9.54 -14.68
CA GLN A 250 -2.86 -10.28 -15.25
C GLN A 250 -3.32 -11.31 -16.27
N THR A 251 -2.64 -11.38 -17.40
CA THR A 251 -2.89 -12.38 -18.43
C THR A 251 -2.13 -13.65 -18.09
N VAL A 252 -2.87 -14.74 -17.85
CA VAL A 252 -2.35 -16.09 -17.61
C VAL A 252 -2.50 -16.90 -18.88
N SER A 253 -1.42 -17.51 -19.38
CA SER A 253 -1.46 -18.47 -20.48
C SER A 253 -1.89 -19.83 -19.96
N VAL A 254 -2.78 -20.51 -20.68
CA VAL A 254 -3.31 -21.82 -20.31
C VAL A 254 -3.13 -22.82 -21.47
N LEU A 255 -2.65 -24.00 -21.14
CA LEU A 255 -2.53 -25.14 -22.07
C LEU A 255 -3.18 -26.37 -21.43
N ALA A 256 -3.83 -27.19 -22.24
CA ALA A 256 -4.31 -28.49 -21.86
C ALA A 256 -3.78 -29.55 -22.87
N ASP A 257 -3.51 -30.75 -22.40
CA ASP A 257 -3.06 -31.87 -23.25
C ASP A 257 -4.17 -32.90 -23.48
N ASN A 258 -3.81 -34.05 -24.04
CA ASN A 258 -4.70 -35.21 -24.33
C ASN A 258 -5.98 -34.84 -25.09
N GLY A 259 -5.91 -33.86 -26.00
CA GLY A 259 -7.05 -33.43 -26.81
C GLY A 259 -8.06 -32.55 -26.06
N ALA A 260 -7.81 -32.19 -24.83
CA ALA A 260 -8.63 -31.24 -24.11
C ALA A 260 -8.41 -29.82 -24.64
N THR A 261 -9.45 -29.00 -24.56
CA THR A 261 -9.47 -27.64 -25.08
C THR A 261 -9.84 -26.65 -23.96
N THR A 262 -9.21 -25.49 -23.99
CA THR A 262 -9.45 -24.37 -23.05
C THR A 262 -9.21 -23.05 -23.79
N ALA A 263 -9.63 -21.93 -23.19
CA ALA A 263 -9.18 -20.62 -23.64
C ALA A 263 -7.65 -20.53 -23.48
N PRO A 264 -6.90 -20.07 -24.48
CA PRO A 264 -5.44 -20.04 -24.44
C PRO A 264 -4.91 -19.01 -23.42
N THR A 265 -5.73 -18.04 -23.06
CA THR A 265 -5.43 -17.04 -22.03
C THR A 265 -6.67 -16.69 -21.20
N VAL A 266 -6.45 -16.38 -19.92
CA VAL A 266 -7.46 -15.85 -19.00
C VAL A 266 -6.89 -14.64 -18.26
N ILE A 267 -7.76 -13.76 -17.75
CA ILE A 267 -7.37 -12.52 -17.08
C ILE A 267 -7.84 -12.55 -15.62
N THR A 268 -6.95 -12.25 -14.67
CA THR A 268 -7.28 -12.27 -13.25
C THR A 268 -8.22 -11.14 -12.83
N GLU A 269 -9.15 -11.45 -11.94
CA GLU A 269 -10.06 -10.52 -11.28
C GLU A 269 -9.36 -9.71 -10.16
N PRO A 270 -10.04 -8.74 -9.51
CA PRO A 270 -9.43 -7.90 -8.47
C PRO A 270 -8.81 -8.66 -7.29
N ASP A 271 -9.27 -9.87 -6.99
CA ASP A 271 -8.73 -10.75 -5.94
C ASP A 271 -7.53 -11.60 -6.41
N GLY A 272 -7.07 -11.39 -7.65
CA GLY A 272 -5.98 -12.12 -8.28
C GLY A 272 -6.37 -13.51 -8.77
N LYS A 273 -7.66 -13.89 -8.76
CA LYS A 273 -8.14 -15.20 -9.19
C LYS A 273 -8.81 -15.15 -10.54
N VAL A 274 -8.86 -16.30 -11.20
CA VAL A 274 -9.68 -16.51 -12.42
C VAL A 274 -9.98 -17.99 -12.59
N GLU A 275 -11.16 -18.31 -13.12
CA GLU A 275 -11.55 -19.67 -13.46
C GLU A 275 -11.09 -20.06 -14.88
N ILE A 276 -10.69 -21.32 -15.01
CA ILE A 276 -10.31 -21.99 -16.26
C ILE A 276 -11.32 -23.09 -16.53
N SER A 277 -12.03 -23.02 -17.64
CA SER A 277 -12.91 -24.07 -18.13
C SER A 277 -12.18 -24.92 -19.16
N VAL A 278 -12.24 -26.24 -18.98
CA VAL A 278 -11.59 -27.22 -19.86
C VAL A 278 -12.62 -28.25 -20.32
N THR A 279 -12.74 -28.51 -21.63
CA THR A 279 -13.60 -29.52 -22.22
C THR A 279 -12.78 -30.53 -23.02
N SER A 280 -13.31 -31.74 -23.22
CA SER A 280 -12.64 -32.78 -24.03
C SER A 280 -13.65 -33.67 -24.71
N GLN A 281 -13.29 -34.21 -25.88
CA GLN A 281 -13.97 -35.34 -26.53
C GLN A 281 -13.24 -36.66 -26.25
N THR A 282 -12.09 -36.61 -25.58
CA THR A 282 -11.28 -37.79 -25.24
C THR A 282 -11.38 -38.04 -23.75
N ALA A 283 -11.84 -39.21 -23.36
CA ALA A 283 -11.85 -39.66 -21.96
C ALA A 283 -10.42 -39.98 -21.51
N GLY A 284 -10.15 -39.68 -20.24
CA GLY A 284 -8.84 -39.86 -19.64
C GLY A 284 -8.36 -38.64 -18.88
N VAL A 285 -7.12 -38.68 -18.44
CA VAL A 285 -6.49 -37.58 -17.69
C VAL A 285 -5.89 -36.57 -18.66
N SER A 286 -6.19 -35.30 -18.44
CA SER A 286 -5.59 -34.18 -19.15
C SER A 286 -4.84 -33.30 -18.12
N ALA A 287 -3.58 -32.96 -18.39
CA ALA A 287 -2.81 -32.00 -17.65
C ALA A 287 -3.16 -30.60 -18.13
N VAL A 288 -3.59 -29.74 -17.19
CA VAL A 288 -3.87 -28.32 -17.43
C VAL A 288 -2.75 -27.51 -16.80
N THR A 289 -2.07 -26.72 -17.62
CA THR A 289 -0.91 -25.92 -17.23
C THR A 289 -1.24 -24.44 -17.33
N ALA A 290 -1.10 -23.71 -16.23
CA ALA A 290 -1.19 -22.25 -16.17
C ALA A 290 0.21 -21.65 -16.05
N SER A 291 0.48 -20.57 -16.78
CA SER A 291 1.80 -19.90 -16.76
C SER A 291 1.68 -18.38 -16.87
N ILE A 292 2.58 -17.70 -16.15
CA ILE A 292 2.80 -16.26 -16.23
C ILE A 292 4.28 -15.97 -15.97
N ASN A 293 4.91 -15.12 -16.79
CA ASN A 293 6.35 -14.88 -16.73
C ASN A 293 7.13 -16.23 -16.75
N ASN A 294 7.94 -16.48 -15.73
CA ASN A 294 8.68 -17.73 -15.55
C ASN A 294 8.02 -18.70 -14.55
N SER A 295 6.83 -18.37 -14.05
CA SER A 295 6.08 -19.20 -13.09
C SER A 295 5.09 -20.09 -13.83
N THR A 296 5.08 -21.39 -13.48
CA THR A 296 4.22 -22.40 -14.09
C THR A 296 3.73 -23.38 -13.04
N LEU A 297 2.42 -23.68 -13.03
CA LEU A 297 1.82 -24.77 -12.28
C LEU A 297 0.97 -25.63 -13.21
N SER A 298 0.90 -26.94 -12.93
CA SER A 298 0.08 -27.90 -13.66
C SER A 298 -0.77 -28.74 -12.72
N GLN A 299 -2.01 -29.01 -13.11
CA GLN A 299 -2.94 -29.90 -12.40
C GLN A 299 -3.63 -30.83 -13.40
N ASN A 300 -3.92 -32.04 -12.95
CA ASN A 300 -4.63 -33.03 -13.75
C ASN A 300 -6.14 -32.91 -13.52
N VAL A 301 -6.90 -33.01 -14.60
CA VAL A 301 -8.35 -33.22 -14.59
C VAL A 301 -8.68 -34.50 -15.35
N MET A 302 -9.74 -35.20 -14.94
CA MET A 302 -10.20 -36.43 -15.58
C MET A 302 -11.48 -36.18 -16.35
N PHE A 303 -11.54 -36.71 -17.56
CA PHE A 303 -12.76 -36.83 -18.35
C PHE A 303 -13.22 -38.27 -18.42
N ILE A 304 -14.52 -38.50 -18.25
CA ILE A 304 -15.13 -39.84 -18.32
C ILE A 304 -15.89 -40.01 -19.63
N ALA A 305 -15.95 -41.24 -20.15
CA ALA A 305 -16.74 -41.52 -21.36
C ALA A 305 -18.23 -41.28 -21.10
N ASP A 306 -18.97 -40.73 -22.09
CA ASP A 306 -20.41 -40.41 -21.96
C ASP A 306 -21.27 -41.66 -22.19
N ILE A 307 -21.74 -42.25 -21.11
CA ILE A 307 -22.57 -43.47 -21.18
C ILE A 307 -23.94 -43.25 -21.88
N ARG A 308 -24.41 -42.02 -21.98
CA ARG A 308 -25.70 -41.68 -22.61
C ARG A 308 -25.67 -41.92 -24.13
N THR A 309 -24.47 -41.89 -24.72
CA THR A 309 -24.25 -42.11 -26.15
C THR A 309 -23.63 -43.46 -26.45
N ALA A 310 -23.78 -44.43 -25.55
CA ALA A 310 -23.24 -45.77 -25.68
C ALA A 310 -23.70 -46.45 -26.95
N GLN A 311 -22.78 -47.01 -27.70
CA GLN A 311 -23.03 -47.74 -28.96
C GLN A 311 -22.06 -48.91 -29.08
N ILE A 312 -22.50 -49.96 -29.79
CA ILE A 312 -21.62 -51.03 -30.23
C ILE A 312 -20.83 -50.52 -31.42
N ALA A 313 -19.57 -50.19 -31.21
CA ALA A 313 -18.69 -49.67 -32.26
C ALA A 313 -18.10 -50.77 -33.13
N GLU A 314 -17.97 -51.98 -32.61
CA GLU A 314 -17.34 -53.10 -33.32
C GLU A 314 -17.94 -54.44 -32.85
N LEU A 315 -18.16 -55.35 -33.78
CA LEU A 315 -18.44 -56.74 -33.51
C LEU A 315 -17.64 -57.60 -34.47
N VAL A 316 -16.66 -58.35 -34.01
CA VAL A 316 -15.75 -59.13 -34.85
C VAL A 316 -15.74 -60.60 -34.41
N VAL A 317 -15.62 -61.48 -35.39
CA VAL A 317 -15.39 -62.91 -35.17
C VAL A 317 -13.90 -63.14 -34.92
N ILE A 318 -13.55 -63.67 -33.73
CA ILE A 318 -12.17 -63.97 -33.35
C ILE A 318 -11.82 -65.40 -33.67
N LYS A 319 -12.76 -66.36 -33.44
CA LYS A 319 -12.61 -67.78 -33.82
C LYS A 319 -13.90 -68.28 -34.45
N ASP A 320 -13.79 -68.98 -35.57
CA ASP A 320 -14.89 -69.58 -36.29
C ASP A 320 -14.57 -71.03 -36.67
N GLY A 321 -15.58 -71.75 -37.09
CA GLY A 321 -15.43 -73.13 -37.58
C GLY A 321 -15.25 -74.16 -36.43
N SER A 322 -15.74 -73.88 -35.23
CA SER A 322 -15.76 -74.85 -34.12
C SER A 322 -16.72 -76.02 -34.41
N GLU A 323 -16.42 -77.21 -33.85
CA GLU A 323 -17.26 -78.41 -33.99
C GLU A 323 -18.62 -78.20 -33.29
N ALA A 324 -19.70 -78.67 -33.87
CA ALA A 324 -21.05 -78.59 -33.30
C ALA A 324 -21.28 -79.71 -32.29
N ASP A 325 -20.43 -79.73 -31.23
CA ASP A 325 -20.44 -80.73 -30.17
C ASP A 325 -21.13 -80.20 -28.90
N GLY A 326 -21.63 -78.95 -28.90
CA GLY A 326 -22.25 -78.28 -27.79
C GLY A 326 -21.26 -77.76 -26.72
N ALA A 327 -19.96 -78.00 -26.89
CA ALA A 327 -18.91 -77.62 -25.95
C ALA A 327 -17.84 -76.72 -26.52
N THR A 328 -17.41 -76.97 -27.79
CA THR A 328 -16.39 -76.21 -28.50
C THR A 328 -16.99 -74.89 -28.98
N ALA A 329 -16.50 -73.76 -28.47
CA ALA A 329 -17.06 -72.43 -28.81
C ALA A 329 -16.41 -71.76 -30.01
N ASN A 330 -17.22 -71.10 -30.81
CA ASN A 330 -16.82 -69.94 -31.64
C ASN A 330 -16.76 -68.69 -30.72
N THR A 331 -15.93 -67.74 -31.01
CA THR A 331 -15.71 -66.54 -30.19
C THR A 331 -15.84 -65.29 -31.03
N LEU A 332 -16.67 -64.35 -30.57
CA LEU A 332 -16.76 -63.00 -31.10
C LEU A 332 -16.28 -62.03 -30.05
N ARG A 333 -15.90 -60.83 -30.45
CA ARG A 333 -15.60 -59.71 -29.58
C ARG A 333 -16.44 -58.50 -29.98
N ALA A 334 -17.19 -57.97 -29.07
CA ALA A 334 -17.85 -56.67 -29.20
C ALA A 334 -17.04 -55.60 -28.49
N ARG A 335 -17.07 -54.39 -29.03
CA ARG A 335 -16.53 -53.20 -28.38
C ARG A 335 -17.62 -52.13 -28.25
N VAL A 336 -17.80 -51.63 -27.04
CA VAL A 336 -18.77 -50.59 -26.73
C VAL A 336 -18.02 -49.28 -26.46
N THR A 337 -18.44 -48.22 -27.14
CA THR A 337 -17.88 -46.87 -26.98
C THR A 337 -19.01 -45.85 -26.87
N ASP A 338 -18.65 -44.65 -26.46
CA ASP A 338 -19.50 -43.49 -26.64
C ASP A 338 -19.47 -42.96 -28.08
N ALA A 339 -20.16 -41.84 -28.37
CA ALA A 339 -20.21 -41.25 -29.72
C ALA A 339 -18.85 -40.76 -30.23
N PHE A 340 -17.89 -40.52 -29.36
CA PHE A 340 -16.54 -40.04 -29.68
C PHE A 340 -15.50 -41.17 -29.73
N GLY A 341 -15.93 -42.44 -29.49
CA GLY A 341 -15.05 -43.60 -29.56
C GLY A 341 -14.35 -43.92 -28.24
N ASN A 342 -14.68 -43.27 -27.14
CA ASN A 342 -14.14 -43.59 -25.84
C ASN A 342 -14.73 -44.93 -25.34
N ALA A 343 -13.87 -45.79 -24.81
CA ALA A 343 -14.26 -47.09 -24.30
C ALA A 343 -15.22 -46.98 -23.09
N LEU A 344 -16.29 -47.74 -23.12
CA LEU A 344 -17.28 -47.80 -22.05
C LEU A 344 -17.15 -49.10 -21.25
N ALA A 345 -16.56 -49.01 -20.07
CA ALA A 345 -16.46 -50.08 -19.11
C ALA A 345 -17.80 -50.33 -18.37
N GLY A 346 -18.00 -51.59 -17.93
CA GLY A 346 -19.13 -51.92 -17.05
C GLY A 346 -20.52 -51.90 -17.74
N GLN A 347 -20.57 -51.76 -19.07
CA GLN A 347 -21.84 -51.73 -19.81
C GLN A 347 -22.38 -53.16 -20.03
N THR A 348 -23.67 -53.31 -19.83
CA THR A 348 -24.35 -54.59 -20.10
C THR A 348 -24.70 -54.70 -21.58
N VAL A 349 -24.11 -55.68 -22.27
CA VAL A 349 -24.41 -56.02 -23.66
C VAL A 349 -25.37 -57.20 -23.66
N SER A 350 -26.52 -57.07 -24.33
CA SER A 350 -27.44 -58.14 -24.58
C SER A 350 -27.04 -58.87 -25.85
N VAL A 351 -27.04 -60.22 -25.83
CA VAL A 351 -26.60 -61.04 -26.93
C VAL A 351 -27.68 -62.09 -27.23
N LEU A 352 -27.97 -62.28 -28.49
CA LEU A 352 -28.87 -63.32 -28.98
C LEU A 352 -28.14 -64.11 -30.07
N ALA A 353 -28.45 -65.42 -30.15
CA ALA A 353 -27.99 -66.26 -31.24
C ALA A 353 -29.20 -67.08 -31.83
N ASP A 354 -29.17 -67.32 -33.08
CA ASP A 354 -30.22 -68.10 -33.77
C ASP A 354 -29.76 -69.57 -34.06
N ASN A 355 -30.54 -70.28 -34.82
CA ASN A 355 -30.26 -71.65 -35.32
C ASN A 355 -29.85 -72.64 -34.21
N GLY A 356 -30.40 -72.52 -32.99
CA GLY A 356 -30.14 -73.41 -31.87
C GLY A 356 -28.77 -73.21 -31.21
N ALA A 357 -28.03 -72.16 -31.55
CA ALA A 357 -26.80 -71.78 -30.84
C ALA A 357 -27.09 -71.23 -29.46
N THR A 358 -26.19 -71.52 -28.55
CA THR A 358 -26.26 -71.09 -27.14
C THR A 358 -25.22 -70.01 -26.86
N VAL A 359 -25.64 -68.94 -26.24
CA VAL A 359 -24.83 -67.82 -25.82
C VAL A 359 -25.33 -67.27 -24.46
N ALA A 360 -24.49 -66.68 -23.68
CA ALA A 360 -24.93 -65.94 -22.52
C ALA A 360 -25.74 -64.72 -22.96
N SER A 361 -26.96 -64.56 -22.42
CA SER A 361 -27.91 -63.52 -22.85
C SER A 361 -27.48 -62.10 -22.52
N THR A 362 -26.60 -61.96 -21.49
CA THR A 362 -26.05 -60.65 -21.08
C THR A 362 -24.59 -60.81 -20.66
N MET A 363 -23.79 -59.83 -21.00
CA MET A 363 -22.37 -59.75 -20.64
C MET A 363 -21.99 -58.31 -20.31
N THR A 364 -20.91 -58.13 -19.50
CA THR A 364 -20.42 -56.80 -19.08
C THR A 364 -19.09 -56.47 -19.72
N THR A 365 -18.93 -55.24 -20.24
CA THR A 365 -17.69 -54.80 -20.87
C THR A 365 -16.55 -54.64 -19.87
N LYS A 366 -15.35 -55.00 -20.29
CA LYS A 366 -14.08 -54.78 -19.57
C LYS A 366 -13.69 -53.28 -19.56
N PRO A 367 -12.65 -52.85 -18.85
CA PRO A 367 -12.17 -51.44 -18.80
C PRO A 367 -11.83 -50.87 -20.18
N ASP A 368 -11.45 -51.71 -21.16
CA ASP A 368 -11.17 -51.31 -22.54
C ASP A 368 -12.42 -51.24 -23.45
N GLY A 369 -13.62 -51.37 -22.83
CA GLY A 369 -14.91 -51.39 -23.53
C GLY A 369 -15.18 -52.69 -24.29
N THR A 370 -14.34 -53.72 -24.23
CA THR A 370 -14.54 -54.98 -24.94
C THR A 370 -15.31 -56.00 -24.10
N VAL A 371 -15.97 -56.92 -24.85
CA VAL A 371 -16.57 -58.11 -24.27
C VAL A 371 -16.38 -59.29 -25.21
N GLU A 372 -15.98 -60.44 -24.70
CA GLU A 372 -15.88 -61.71 -25.48
C GLU A 372 -17.16 -62.48 -25.38
N ILE A 373 -17.66 -62.90 -26.52
CA ILE A 373 -18.91 -63.67 -26.69
C ILE A 373 -18.55 -65.06 -27.13
N SER A 374 -18.81 -66.05 -26.27
CA SER A 374 -18.63 -67.46 -26.62
C SER A 374 -19.96 -68.08 -27.03
N VAL A 375 -19.97 -68.69 -28.20
CA VAL A 375 -21.14 -69.28 -28.84
C VAL A 375 -20.88 -70.76 -29.11
N THR A 376 -21.73 -71.64 -28.59
CA THR A 376 -21.68 -73.11 -28.85
C THR A 376 -22.95 -73.55 -29.51
N SER A 377 -22.89 -74.68 -30.29
CA SER A 377 -24.06 -75.27 -30.94
C SER A 377 -23.95 -76.78 -30.97
N GLN A 378 -25.06 -77.49 -30.96
CA GLN A 378 -25.16 -78.90 -31.32
C GLN A 378 -25.68 -79.09 -32.72
N THR A 379 -26.04 -78.01 -33.44
CA THR A 379 -26.53 -78.02 -34.79
C THR A 379 -25.46 -77.44 -35.75
N ALA A 380 -25.00 -78.22 -36.70
CA ALA A 380 -24.08 -77.74 -37.73
C ALA A 380 -24.80 -76.77 -38.65
N GLY A 381 -24.15 -75.67 -39.02
CA GLY A 381 -24.68 -74.61 -39.87
C GLY A 381 -24.23 -73.24 -39.50
N ILE A 382 -24.82 -72.23 -40.09
CA ILE A 382 -24.53 -70.79 -39.76
C ILE A 382 -25.51 -70.35 -38.70
N SER A 383 -24.99 -69.74 -37.64
CA SER A 383 -25.75 -69.01 -36.64
C SER A 383 -25.42 -67.55 -36.68
N THR A 384 -26.43 -66.66 -36.65
CA THR A 384 -26.29 -65.21 -36.53
C THR A 384 -26.27 -64.85 -35.06
N VAL A 385 -25.24 -64.08 -34.66
CA VAL A 385 -25.11 -63.50 -33.33
C VAL A 385 -25.39 -62.04 -33.41
N THR A 386 -26.36 -61.59 -32.62
CA THR A 386 -26.80 -60.15 -32.60
C THR A 386 -26.69 -59.61 -31.22
#